data_ba153713977fbd138d5fb9e3076bfd9f
#
_entry.id   ba153713977fbd138d5fb9e3076bfd9f
#
_cell.length_a   1.000
_cell.length_b   1.000
_cell.length_c   1.000
_cell.angle_alpha   90.00
_cell.angle_beta   90.00
_cell.angle_gamma   90.00
#
_symmetry.space_group_name_H-M   'P 1'
#
loop_
_entity.id
_entity.type
_entity.pdbx_description
1 polymer ?
#
loop_
_entity_poly.entity_id
_entity_poly.type
_entity_poly.pdbx_seq_one_letter_code
_entity_poly.pdbx_strand_id
1 'polypeptide(L)'
;MKKLFACLLLPLTALALGACKPAATSSDNKPAELNWQQPKLTSNVWKISKEGQPDSYLLGTIHMGRTNQTLSSDAVKLLQSTDQLTTEVDPLPDSNPETAKMYQKYFKEVMSTEPLSRKLGKTDFRLLQEIYSQNEESQPIAQIADKLHPWAALVFAGSAFPQGYSAETGADMLLTNAAVNINKPRGSLESLDEVSAIFKAQPEETMLNF
;
A
#
# COMPACT_ATOMS: atom_id res chain seq x y z
N MET A 1 23.26 -25.58 18.21
CA MET A 1 22.96 -25.75 19.65
C MET A 1 21.45 -25.59 19.82
N LYS A 2 20.77 -26.71 20.05
CA LYS A 2 19.30 -26.75 20.23
C LYS A 2 18.96 -26.34 21.66
N LYS A 3 18.09 -25.36 21.87
CA LYS A 3 17.49 -25.12 23.18
C LYS A 3 16.02 -25.55 23.13
N LEU A 4 15.76 -26.69 23.81
CA LEU A 4 14.43 -27.14 24.20
C LEU A 4 13.86 -26.18 25.26
N PHE A 5 12.63 -25.74 25.10
CA PHE A 5 11.81 -25.21 26.19
C PHE A 5 10.87 -26.31 26.68
N ALA A 6 11.09 -26.72 27.92
CA ALA A 6 10.26 -27.67 28.63
C ALA A 6 9.05 -26.93 29.25
N CYS A 7 7.84 -27.42 28.94
CA CYS A 7 6.63 -27.09 29.69
C CYS A 7 6.70 -27.70 31.08
N LEU A 8 6.62 -26.84 32.12
CA LEU A 8 6.45 -27.29 33.50
C LEU A 8 4.98 -27.06 33.88
N LEU A 9 4.24 -28.16 34.03
CA LEU A 9 2.96 -28.26 34.69
C LEU A 9 3.19 -28.26 36.20
N LEU A 10 2.55 -27.37 36.91
CA LEU A 10 2.48 -27.40 38.41
C LEU A 10 1.04 -27.32 38.86
N PRO A 11 0.71 -28.06 39.94
CA PRO A 11 -0.69 -28.39 40.29
C PRO A 11 -1.36 -27.33 41.16
N LEU A 12 -2.66 -27.40 41.08
CA LEU A 12 -3.68 -26.73 41.90
C LEU A 12 -3.49 -26.98 43.40
N THR A 13 -3.30 -25.91 44.19
CA THR A 13 -3.66 -25.95 45.62
C THR A 13 -4.60 -24.80 45.88
N ALA A 14 -5.82 -25.19 46.27
CA ALA A 14 -6.83 -24.30 46.81
C ALA A 14 -6.46 -23.92 48.25
N LEU A 15 -6.51 -22.63 48.57
CA LEU A 15 -6.65 -22.15 49.95
C LEU A 15 -7.55 -20.90 49.99
N ALA A 16 -8.38 -20.90 50.98
CA ALA A 16 -9.60 -20.15 51.16
C ALA A 16 -9.44 -18.72 51.69
N LEU A 17 -10.42 -17.90 51.35
CA LEU A 17 -11.11 -16.88 52.14
C LEU A 17 -10.29 -15.71 52.71
N GLY A 18 -10.36 -14.61 51.99
CA GLY A 18 -10.19 -13.27 52.52
C GLY A 18 -11.14 -12.33 51.79
N ALA A 19 -12.26 -11.99 52.42
CA ALA A 19 -13.22 -11.03 51.88
C ALA A 19 -12.64 -9.62 51.89
N CYS A 20 -12.06 -9.18 50.77
CA CYS A 20 -11.86 -7.77 50.48
C CYS A 20 -12.98 -7.33 49.52
N LYS A 21 -13.82 -6.42 49.99
CA LYS A 21 -14.75 -5.69 49.12
C LYS A 21 -13.96 -5.03 47.98
N PRO A 22 -14.29 -5.28 46.74
CA PRO A 22 -13.74 -4.47 45.67
C PRO A 22 -14.33 -3.06 45.79
N ALA A 23 -13.43 -2.06 45.93
CA ALA A 23 -13.80 -0.67 45.70
C ALA A 23 -14.37 -0.57 44.29
N ALA A 24 -15.57 -0.04 44.19
CA ALA A 24 -16.20 0.25 42.91
C ALA A 24 -15.43 1.36 42.18
N THR A 25 -14.50 0.97 41.31
CA THR A 25 -14.03 1.84 40.26
C THR A 25 -14.87 1.55 39.02
N SER A 26 -16.02 2.18 38.96
CA SER A 26 -16.75 2.33 37.71
C SER A 26 -16.06 3.37 36.88
N SER A 27 -15.10 2.96 36.06
CA SER A 27 -14.84 3.64 34.80
C SER A 27 -15.43 2.76 33.71
N ASP A 28 -16.71 2.92 33.46
CA ASP A 28 -17.34 2.51 32.21
C ASP A 28 -16.68 3.30 31.06
N ASN A 29 -15.43 2.98 30.76
CA ASN A 29 -14.82 3.31 29.49
C ASN A 29 -15.35 2.33 28.43
N LYS A 30 -16.67 2.38 28.21
CA LYS A 30 -17.26 1.84 27.01
C LYS A 30 -16.60 2.64 25.85
N PRO A 31 -15.91 2.01 24.90
CA PRO A 31 -15.39 2.73 23.75
C PRO A 31 -16.54 3.55 23.17
N ALA A 32 -16.30 4.84 22.92
CA ALA A 32 -17.30 5.70 22.30
C ALA A 32 -17.81 4.98 21.06
N GLU A 33 -19.12 4.75 21.01
CA GLU A 33 -19.76 4.12 19.86
C GLU A 33 -19.48 5.03 18.66
N LEU A 34 -18.56 4.60 17.77
CA LEU A 34 -18.25 5.34 16.55
C LEU A 34 -19.51 5.39 15.71
N ASN A 35 -20.11 6.58 15.62
CA ASN A 35 -21.22 6.80 14.73
C ASN A 35 -20.71 6.77 13.27
N TRP A 36 -20.81 5.62 12.61
CA TRP A 36 -20.41 5.38 11.24
C TRP A 36 -21.38 5.99 10.21
N GLN A 37 -22.15 7.00 10.57
CA GLN A 37 -22.79 7.81 9.53
C GLN A 37 -21.66 8.40 8.68
N GLN A 38 -21.58 7.96 7.43
CA GLN A 38 -20.55 8.42 6.50
C GLN A 38 -20.53 9.94 6.49
N PRO A 39 -19.46 10.59 7.00
CA PRO A 39 -19.37 12.04 6.88
C PRO A 39 -19.37 12.38 5.40
N LYS A 40 -20.09 13.42 5.01
CA LYS A 40 -20.00 13.94 3.65
C LYS A 40 -18.60 14.52 3.50
N LEU A 41 -17.70 13.73 2.91
CA LEU A 41 -16.31 14.14 2.72
C LEU A 41 -16.28 15.33 1.75
N THR A 42 -15.86 16.47 2.23
CA THR A 42 -15.67 17.71 1.44
C THR A 42 -14.22 17.95 1.09
N SER A 43 -13.30 17.13 1.60
CA SER A 43 -11.87 17.22 1.40
C SER A 43 -11.24 15.81 1.45
N ASN A 44 -10.11 15.65 0.77
CA ASN A 44 -9.23 14.49 0.91
C ASN A 44 -8.02 14.76 1.81
N VAL A 45 -8.02 15.88 2.54
CA VAL A 45 -6.96 16.30 3.46
C VAL A 45 -7.54 16.46 4.86
N TRP A 46 -6.93 15.81 5.83
CA TRP A 46 -7.30 15.90 7.25
C TRP A 46 -6.12 16.37 8.07
N LYS A 47 -6.37 17.32 8.96
CA LYS A 47 -5.41 17.77 9.96
C LYS A 47 -5.57 16.91 11.21
N ILE A 48 -4.46 16.42 11.75
CA ILE A 48 -4.38 15.67 12.99
C ILE A 48 -3.61 16.52 13.98
N SER A 49 -4.27 16.92 15.08
CA SER A 49 -3.67 17.75 16.11
C SER A 49 -3.72 17.07 17.47
N LYS A 50 -2.64 17.20 18.23
CA LYS A 50 -2.53 16.75 19.61
C LYS A 50 -1.85 17.83 20.42
N GLU A 51 -2.39 18.17 21.60
CA GLU A 51 -1.80 19.16 22.48
C GLU A 51 -0.32 18.88 22.77
N GLY A 52 0.53 19.90 22.63
CA GLY A 52 1.97 19.78 22.84
C GLY A 52 2.74 19.05 21.74
N GLN A 53 2.09 18.69 20.63
CA GLN A 53 2.74 18.05 19.49
C GLN A 53 2.53 18.87 18.21
N PRO A 54 3.48 18.84 17.25
CA PRO A 54 3.26 19.41 15.93
C PRO A 54 2.05 18.78 15.23
N ASP A 55 1.37 19.57 14.42
CA ASP A 55 0.27 19.08 13.59
C ASP A 55 0.79 18.11 12.53
N SER A 56 0.03 17.06 12.25
CA SER A 56 0.24 16.14 11.14
C SER A 56 -0.94 16.21 10.17
N TYR A 57 -0.73 15.75 8.95
CA TYR A 57 -1.75 15.77 7.92
C TYR A 57 -1.86 14.39 7.27
N LEU A 58 -3.09 13.94 7.05
CA LEU A 58 -3.40 12.73 6.30
C LEU A 58 -4.04 13.15 4.98
N LEU A 59 -3.47 12.66 3.86
CA LEU A 59 -4.02 12.86 2.53
C LEU A 59 -4.50 11.52 1.98
N GLY A 60 -5.74 11.50 1.46
CA GLY A 60 -6.18 10.45 0.56
C GLY A 60 -5.62 10.70 -0.83
N THR A 61 -4.89 9.73 -1.38
CA THR A 61 -4.27 9.83 -2.69
C THR A 61 -4.83 8.81 -3.68
N ILE A 62 -4.58 9.01 -4.94
CA ILE A 62 -4.84 8.09 -6.03
C ILE A 62 -3.59 7.99 -6.88
N HIS A 63 -3.23 6.75 -7.27
CA HIS A 63 -1.99 6.47 -8.01
C HIS A 63 -2.02 6.85 -9.49
N MET A 64 -3.08 7.50 -9.94
CA MET A 64 -3.18 8.01 -11.30
C MET A 64 -3.71 9.45 -11.30
N GLY A 65 -3.30 10.22 -12.29
CA GLY A 65 -3.80 11.56 -12.54
C GLY A 65 -3.94 11.82 -14.03
N ARG A 66 -4.60 12.91 -14.41
CA ARG A 66 -4.60 13.34 -15.79
C ARG A 66 -3.19 13.74 -16.21
N THR A 67 -2.76 13.43 -17.43
CA THR A 67 -1.38 13.64 -17.92
C THR A 67 -0.84 15.07 -17.71
N ASN A 68 -1.68 16.08 -17.59
CA ASN A 68 -1.27 17.46 -17.32
C ASN A 68 -1.58 17.93 -15.89
N GLN A 69 -1.86 17.01 -14.98
CA GLN A 69 -2.19 17.36 -13.59
C GLN A 69 -0.94 17.83 -12.84
N THR A 70 -1.10 18.84 -12.01
CA THR A 70 -0.06 19.36 -11.13
C THR A 70 -0.61 19.53 -9.72
N LEU A 71 0.28 19.64 -8.73
CA LEU A 71 -0.11 19.97 -7.36
C LEU A 71 -0.70 21.40 -7.31
N SER A 72 -1.73 21.55 -6.50
CA SER A 72 -2.22 22.89 -6.16
C SER A 72 -1.18 23.66 -5.33
N SER A 73 -1.24 24.99 -5.39
CA SER A 73 -0.37 25.83 -4.55
C SER A 73 -0.53 25.56 -3.06
N ASP A 74 -1.72 25.17 -2.62
CA ASP A 74 -1.99 24.87 -1.22
C ASP A 74 -1.41 23.51 -0.80
N ALA A 75 -1.44 22.50 -1.67
CA ALA A 75 -0.75 21.24 -1.43
C ALA A 75 0.77 21.43 -1.32
N VAL A 76 1.36 22.29 -2.17
CA VAL A 76 2.79 22.61 -2.10
C VAL A 76 3.11 23.33 -0.79
N LYS A 77 2.32 24.34 -0.38
CA LYS A 77 2.52 25.05 0.88
C LYS A 77 2.38 24.10 2.08
N LEU A 78 1.40 23.22 2.04
CA LEU A 78 1.19 22.22 3.09
C LEU A 78 2.42 21.29 3.20
N LEU A 79 2.89 20.76 2.07
CA LEU A 79 4.10 19.94 2.04
C LEU A 79 5.31 20.71 2.61
N GLN A 80 5.48 21.99 2.24
CA GLN A 80 6.57 22.82 2.76
C GLN A 80 6.50 23.04 4.27
N SER A 81 5.31 23.10 4.84
CA SER A 81 5.08 23.35 6.28
C SER A 81 5.29 22.15 7.18
N THR A 82 5.47 20.95 6.64
CA THR A 82 5.73 19.71 7.38
C THR A 82 7.21 19.37 7.41
N ASP A 83 7.65 18.54 8.35
CA ASP A 83 9.05 18.12 8.45
C ASP A 83 9.40 16.95 7.52
N GLN A 84 8.41 16.09 7.22
CA GLN A 84 8.59 14.85 6.47
C GLN A 84 7.35 14.55 5.62
N LEU A 85 7.55 13.90 4.48
CA LEU A 85 6.52 13.20 3.72
C LEU A 85 6.61 11.71 4.00
N THR A 86 5.48 11.06 4.33
CA THR A 86 5.39 9.60 4.43
C THR A 86 4.34 9.11 3.44
N THR A 87 4.68 8.16 2.59
CA THR A 87 3.80 7.54 1.59
C THR A 87 3.55 6.07 1.94
N GLU A 88 2.62 5.40 1.28
CA GLU A 88 2.42 3.96 1.45
C GLU A 88 3.72 3.21 1.13
N VAL A 89 4.21 3.37 -0.09
CA VAL A 89 5.54 2.91 -0.53
C VAL A 89 6.29 4.13 -1.04
N ASP A 90 7.58 4.29 -0.69
CA ASP A 90 8.39 5.38 -1.24
C ASP A 90 8.80 5.05 -2.69
N PRO A 91 8.25 5.73 -3.69
CA PRO A 91 8.68 5.57 -5.07
C PRO A 91 10.04 6.28 -5.23
N LEU A 92 11.13 5.54 -5.06
CA LEU A 92 12.49 6.07 -5.20
C LEU A 92 12.67 6.72 -6.58
N PRO A 93 13.42 7.83 -6.66
CA PRO A 93 13.77 8.43 -7.95
C PRO A 93 14.52 7.44 -8.86
N ASP A 94 14.23 7.42 -10.14
CA ASP A 94 14.86 6.52 -11.12
C ASP A 94 16.41 6.63 -11.16
N SER A 95 16.96 7.77 -10.78
CA SER A 95 18.40 8.00 -10.70
C SER A 95 19.08 7.34 -9.50
N ASN A 96 18.31 6.73 -8.56
CA ASN A 96 18.90 6.06 -7.41
C ASN A 96 19.35 4.63 -7.78
N PRO A 97 20.65 4.25 -7.59
CA PRO A 97 21.13 2.90 -7.88
C PRO A 97 20.40 1.79 -7.09
N GLU A 98 19.89 2.08 -5.91
CA GLU A 98 19.12 1.12 -5.11
C GLU A 98 17.77 0.84 -5.75
N THR A 99 17.13 1.84 -6.38
CA THR A 99 15.92 1.66 -7.17
C THR A 99 16.14 0.65 -8.30
N ALA A 100 17.23 0.78 -9.04
CA ALA A 100 17.54 -0.14 -10.13
C ALA A 100 17.69 -1.60 -9.63
N LYS A 101 18.34 -1.81 -8.47
CA LYS A 101 18.45 -3.14 -7.86
C LYS A 101 17.10 -3.69 -7.41
N MET A 102 16.29 -2.83 -6.79
CA MET A 102 14.94 -3.18 -6.34
C MET A 102 14.07 -3.61 -7.53
N TYR A 103 14.05 -2.84 -8.62
CA TYR A 103 13.30 -3.19 -9.83
C TYR A 103 13.83 -4.48 -10.49
N GLN A 104 15.15 -4.70 -10.53
CA GLN A 104 15.72 -5.96 -11.04
C GLN A 104 15.26 -7.17 -10.24
N LYS A 105 15.22 -7.05 -8.90
CA LYS A 105 14.71 -8.09 -8.01
C LYS A 105 13.23 -8.33 -8.30
N TYR A 106 12.44 -7.28 -8.27
CA TYR A 106 10.99 -7.32 -8.51
C TYR A 106 10.67 -7.93 -9.87
N PHE A 107 11.40 -7.51 -10.93
CA PHE A 107 11.21 -8.06 -12.28
C PHE A 107 11.43 -9.57 -12.34
N LYS A 108 12.41 -10.09 -11.60
CA LYS A 108 12.60 -11.56 -11.51
C LYS A 108 11.45 -12.27 -10.80
N GLU A 109 10.88 -11.62 -9.80
CA GLU A 109 9.81 -12.18 -8.98
C GLU A 109 8.45 -12.19 -9.68
N VAL A 110 8.21 -11.24 -10.58
CA VAL A 110 6.95 -11.18 -11.35
C VAL A 110 6.92 -12.19 -12.51
N MET A 111 8.09 -12.73 -12.91
CA MET A 111 8.20 -13.63 -14.07
C MET A 111 7.90 -15.09 -13.69
N SER A 112 7.04 -15.74 -14.48
CA SER A 112 6.66 -17.14 -14.39
C SER A 112 7.35 -17.97 -15.48
N THR A 113 7.63 -19.23 -15.19
CA THR A 113 8.05 -20.21 -16.18
C THR A 113 6.88 -20.88 -16.89
N GLU A 114 5.68 -20.78 -16.34
CA GLU A 114 4.45 -21.31 -16.92
C GLU A 114 3.66 -20.18 -17.62
N PRO A 115 3.25 -20.38 -18.89
CA PRO A 115 2.49 -19.37 -19.63
C PRO A 115 1.17 -19.03 -18.94
N LEU A 116 0.93 -17.73 -18.74
CA LEU A 116 -0.31 -17.22 -18.13
C LEU A 116 -1.54 -17.55 -18.99
N SER A 117 -1.39 -17.53 -20.31
CA SER A 117 -2.46 -17.90 -21.26
C SER A 117 -2.96 -19.35 -21.08
N ARG A 118 -2.13 -20.25 -20.56
CA ARG A 118 -2.54 -21.62 -20.22
C ARG A 118 -3.46 -21.65 -19.00
N LYS A 119 -3.21 -20.77 -18.03
CA LYS A 119 -3.96 -20.68 -16.77
C LYS A 119 -5.28 -19.95 -16.96
N LEU A 120 -5.28 -18.81 -17.63
CA LEU A 120 -6.49 -18.01 -17.91
C LEU A 120 -7.35 -18.55 -19.03
N GLY A 121 -6.77 -19.32 -19.99
CA GLY A 121 -7.43 -19.64 -21.24
C GLY A 121 -7.34 -18.50 -22.25
N LYS A 122 -7.65 -18.81 -23.52
CA LYS A 122 -7.42 -17.87 -24.65
C LYS A 122 -8.26 -16.61 -24.58
N THR A 123 -9.50 -16.71 -24.10
CA THR A 123 -10.44 -15.59 -24.09
C THR A 123 -10.02 -14.54 -23.07
N ASP A 124 -9.79 -14.96 -21.83
CA ASP A 124 -9.47 -14.05 -20.73
C ASP A 124 -8.05 -13.49 -20.87
N PHE A 125 -7.12 -14.30 -21.38
CA PHE A 125 -5.78 -13.79 -21.70
C PHE A 125 -5.81 -12.70 -22.78
N ARG A 126 -6.68 -12.81 -23.79
CA ARG A 126 -6.86 -11.75 -24.80
C ARG A 126 -7.42 -10.47 -24.18
N LEU A 127 -8.43 -10.59 -23.29
CA LEU A 127 -8.98 -9.43 -22.58
C LEU A 127 -7.90 -8.73 -21.75
N LEU A 128 -7.05 -9.49 -21.04
CA LEU A 128 -5.93 -8.93 -20.30
C LEU A 128 -4.96 -8.17 -21.21
N GLN A 129 -4.63 -8.71 -22.39
CA GLN A 129 -3.78 -8.02 -23.36
C GLN A 129 -4.43 -6.74 -23.89
N GLU A 130 -5.75 -6.74 -24.11
CA GLU A 130 -6.52 -5.55 -24.49
C GLU A 130 -6.46 -4.46 -23.41
N ILE A 131 -6.56 -4.84 -22.12
CA ILE A 131 -6.39 -3.92 -20.98
C ILE A 131 -5.01 -3.26 -21.01
N TYR A 132 -3.95 -4.04 -21.12
CA TYR A 132 -2.57 -3.49 -21.17
C TYR A 132 -2.30 -2.63 -22.40
N SER A 133 -3.02 -2.85 -23.50
CA SER A 133 -2.84 -2.10 -24.74
C SER A 133 -3.58 -0.75 -24.79
N GLN A 134 -4.36 -0.41 -23.76
CA GLN A 134 -5.15 0.82 -23.73
C GLN A 134 -4.32 2.09 -23.53
N ASN A 135 -3.10 1.96 -22.99
CA ASN A 135 -2.24 3.08 -22.68
C ASN A 135 -0.79 2.76 -23.11
N GLU A 136 -0.06 3.78 -23.58
CA GLU A 136 1.33 3.64 -23.98
C GLU A 136 2.24 3.17 -22.84
N GLU A 137 1.97 3.57 -21.59
CA GLU A 137 2.75 3.16 -20.42
C GLU A 137 2.59 1.66 -20.10
N SER A 138 1.40 1.09 -20.33
CA SER A 138 1.12 -0.34 -20.08
C SER A 138 1.40 -1.25 -21.28
N GLN A 139 1.58 -0.68 -22.47
CA GLN A 139 1.83 -1.44 -23.70
C GLN A 139 3.04 -2.40 -23.60
N PRO A 140 4.19 -2.05 -22.98
CA PRO A 140 5.30 -2.97 -22.78
C PRO A 140 4.91 -4.20 -21.95
N ILE A 141 3.95 -4.08 -21.02
CA ILE A 141 3.44 -5.18 -20.21
C ILE A 141 2.68 -6.19 -21.08
N ALA A 142 1.91 -5.72 -22.06
CA ALA A 142 1.21 -6.60 -23.00
C ALA A 142 2.16 -7.58 -23.72
N GLN A 143 3.39 -7.16 -24.01
CA GLN A 143 4.39 -7.97 -24.70
C GLN A 143 4.94 -9.10 -23.84
N ILE A 144 4.97 -8.92 -22.51
CA ILE A 144 5.48 -9.91 -21.57
C ILE A 144 4.38 -10.61 -20.77
N ALA A 145 3.12 -10.28 -21.01
CA ALA A 145 1.97 -10.73 -20.23
C ALA A 145 1.92 -12.24 -20.04
N ASP A 146 2.27 -13.02 -21.07
CA ASP A 146 2.26 -14.49 -21.01
C ASP A 146 3.36 -15.08 -20.11
N LYS A 147 4.32 -14.26 -19.71
CA LYS A 147 5.42 -14.65 -18.81
C LYS A 147 5.22 -14.17 -17.39
N LEU A 148 4.08 -13.58 -17.05
CA LEU A 148 3.82 -13.07 -15.71
C LEU A 148 3.20 -14.14 -14.81
N HIS A 149 3.54 -14.08 -13.51
CA HIS A 149 2.74 -14.75 -12.51
C HIS A 149 1.32 -14.14 -12.45
N PRO A 150 0.26 -14.92 -12.12
CA PRO A 150 -1.11 -14.40 -12.02
C PRO A 150 -1.23 -13.17 -11.12
N TRP A 151 -0.58 -13.18 -9.93
CA TRP A 151 -0.59 -12.04 -9.02
C TRP A 151 0.02 -10.77 -9.65
N ALA A 152 1.10 -10.93 -10.41
CA ALA A 152 1.76 -9.81 -11.06
C ALA A 152 0.91 -9.25 -12.22
N ALA A 153 0.28 -10.14 -12.98
CA ALA A 153 -0.66 -9.73 -14.03
C ALA A 153 -1.82 -8.91 -13.47
N LEU A 154 -2.37 -9.31 -12.31
CA LEU A 154 -3.41 -8.55 -11.64
C LEU A 154 -2.93 -7.15 -11.22
N VAL A 155 -1.77 -7.07 -10.54
CA VAL A 155 -1.20 -5.79 -10.10
C VAL A 155 -0.97 -4.86 -11.28
N PHE A 156 -0.42 -5.36 -12.37
CA PHE A 156 -0.20 -4.56 -13.58
C PHE A 156 -1.51 -4.19 -14.29
N ALA A 157 -2.54 -5.04 -14.26
CA ALA A 157 -3.85 -4.69 -14.80
C ALA A 157 -4.49 -3.54 -14.02
N GLY A 158 -4.34 -3.52 -12.70
CA GLY A 158 -4.77 -2.40 -11.85
C GLY A 158 -4.02 -1.08 -12.13
N SER A 159 -2.84 -1.17 -12.77
CA SER A 159 -2.02 -0.02 -13.16
C SER A 159 -2.14 0.34 -14.66
N ALA A 160 -2.97 -0.37 -15.43
CA ALA A 160 -3.24 -0.07 -16.83
C ALA A 160 -4.33 1.02 -16.91
N PHE A 161 -3.91 2.27 -16.85
CA PHE A 161 -4.82 3.41 -16.80
C PHE A 161 -5.45 3.73 -18.18
N PRO A 162 -6.63 4.37 -18.20
CA PRO A 162 -7.22 4.86 -19.44
C PRO A 162 -6.33 5.90 -20.13
N GLN A 163 -6.49 6.05 -21.44
CA GLN A 163 -5.79 7.09 -22.19
C GLN A 163 -6.03 8.48 -21.61
N GLY A 164 -4.94 9.29 -21.48
CA GLY A 164 -4.98 10.62 -20.87
C GLY A 164 -4.78 10.61 -19.35
N TYR A 165 -4.49 9.45 -18.76
CA TYR A 165 -4.07 9.29 -17.37
C TYR A 165 -2.69 8.65 -17.29
N SER A 166 -1.95 8.98 -16.23
CA SER A 166 -0.59 8.49 -15.99
C SER A 166 -0.35 8.27 -14.49
N ALA A 167 0.50 7.28 -14.17
CA ALA A 167 1.00 7.09 -12.82
C ALA A 167 1.89 8.27 -12.36
N GLU A 168 2.64 8.88 -13.28
CA GLU A 168 3.53 10.00 -12.97
C GLU A 168 2.79 11.22 -12.41
N THR A 169 1.52 11.35 -12.73
CA THR A 169 0.65 12.43 -12.29
C THR A 169 -0.33 12.03 -11.19
N GLY A 170 -0.18 10.83 -10.63
CA GLY A 170 -0.84 10.42 -9.39
C GLY A 170 -0.47 11.36 -8.24
N ALA A 171 -1.37 11.55 -7.29
CA ALA A 171 -1.18 12.53 -6.22
C ALA A 171 0.03 12.20 -5.34
N ASP A 172 0.24 10.92 -5.05
CA ASP A 172 1.40 10.40 -4.31
C ASP A 172 2.72 10.64 -5.05
N MET A 173 2.76 10.38 -6.37
CA MET A 173 3.94 10.62 -7.18
C MET A 173 4.26 12.12 -7.29
N LEU A 174 3.26 12.96 -7.52
CA LEU A 174 3.44 14.42 -7.56
C LEU A 174 3.97 14.97 -6.23
N LEU A 175 3.45 14.48 -5.09
CA LEU A 175 3.93 14.87 -3.76
C LEU A 175 5.36 14.39 -3.51
N THR A 176 5.69 13.16 -3.91
CA THR A 176 7.04 12.61 -3.80
C THR A 176 8.04 13.41 -4.61
N ASN A 177 7.72 13.73 -5.87
CA ASN A 177 8.57 14.56 -6.71
C ASN A 177 8.76 15.96 -6.13
N ALA A 178 7.71 16.56 -5.59
CA ALA A 178 7.80 17.86 -4.92
C ALA A 178 8.69 17.81 -3.67
N ALA A 179 8.59 16.74 -2.88
CA ALA A 179 9.44 16.51 -1.71
C ALA A 179 10.91 16.33 -2.09
N VAL A 180 11.19 15.58 -3.15
CA VAL A 180 12.55 15.43 -3.72
C VAL A 180 13.13 16.77 -4.13
N ASN A 181 12.36 17.58 -4.87
CA ASN A 181 12.80 18.88 -5.37
C ASN A 181 13.17 19.87 -4.27
N ILE A 182 12.62 19.75 -3.08
CA ILE A 182 12.94 20.60 -1.92
C ILE A 182 13.82 19.89 -0.88
N ASN A 183 14.40 18.73 -1.22
CA ASN A 183 15.19 17.89 -0.32
C ASN A 183 14.49 17.57 1.01
N LYS A 184 13.18 17.37 1.00
CA LYS A 184 12.39 17.02 2.18
C LYS A 184 12.64 15.57 2.58
N PRO A 185 12.83 15.26 3.88
CA PRO A 185 12.89 13.90 4.37
C PRO A 185 11.65 13.10 3.96
N ARG A 186 11.86 11.86 3.52
CA ARG A 186 10.79 10.95 3.09
C ARG A 186 10.84 9.66 3.89
N GLY A 187 9.70 9.02 4.01
CA GLY A 187 9.54 7.70 4.59
C GLY A 187 8.41 6.94 3.92
N SER A 188 8.30 5.66 4.23
CA SER A 188 7.21 4.81 3.77
C SER A 188 6.58 4.05 4.94
N LEU A 189 5.31 3.70 4.79
CA LEU A 189 4.58 2.84 5.73
C LEU A 189 4.89 1.36 5.46
N GLU A 190 5.10 1.02 4.19
CA GLU A 190 5.36 -0.32 3.70
C GLU A 190 6.55 -0.32 2.75
N SER A 191 7.20 -1.46 2.64
CA SER A 191 8.19 -1.74 1.61
C SER A 191 7.56 -2.45 0.41
N LEU A 192 8.15 -2.34 -0.77
CA LEU A 192 7.72 -3.09 -1.96
C LEU A 192 7.77 -4.61 -1.72
N ASP A 193 8.72 -5.08 -0.92
CA ASP A 193 8.83 -6.51 -0.56
C ASP A 193 7.64 -6.98 0.28
N GLU A 194 7.17 -6.17 1.26
CA GLU A 194 5.98 -6.47 2.06
C GLU A 194 4.71 -6.50 1.21
N VAL A 195 4.50 -5.48 0.38
CA VAL A 195 3.36 -5.42 -0.56
C VAL A 195 3.37 -6.62 -1.51
N SER A 196 4.53 -6.95 -2.09
CA SER A 196 4.67 -8.12 -2.98
C SER A 196 4.37 -9.42 -2.25
N ALA A 197 4.78 -9.56 -0.98
CA ALA A 197 4.53 -10.75 -0.18
C ALA A 197 3.03 -10.97 0.06
N ILE A 198 2.25 -9.91 0.25
CA ILE A 198 0.79 -9.98 0.41
C ILE A 198 0.14 -10.61 -0.84
N PHE A 199 0.50 -10.13 -2.03
CA PHE A 199 -0.03 -10.68 -3.28
C PHE A 199 0.42 -12.11 -3.54
N LYS A 200 1.69 -12.44 -3.29
CA LYS A 200 2.24 -13.79 -3.44
C LYS A 200 1.61 -14.81 -2.48
N ALA A 201 1.16 -14.37 -1.31
CA ALA A 201 0.53 -15.24 -0.31
C ALA A 201 -0.92 -15.60 -0.68
N GLN A 202 -1.53 -14.91 -1.65
CA GLN A 202 -2.89 -15.22 -2.07
C GLN A 202 -2.93 -16.53 -2.87
N PRO A 203 -4.00 -17.34 -2.73
CA PRO A 203 -4.18 -18.51 -3.59
C PRO A 203 -4.22 -18.12 -5.07
N GLU A 204 -3.52 -18.87 -5.91
CA GLU A 204 -3.46 -18.57 -7.35
C GLU A 204 -4.85 -18.54 -7.99
N GLU A 205 -5.76 -19.42 -7.58
CA GLU A 205 -7.15 -19.44 -8.04
C GLU A 205 -7.86 -18.09 -7.78
N THR A 206 -7.59 -17.46 -6.64
CA THR A 206 -8.15 -16.13 -6.32
C THR A 206 -7.65 -15.09 -7.32
N MET A 207 -6.41 -15.20 -7.77
CA MET A 207 -5.79 -14.27 -8.70
C MET A 207 -6.18 -14.48 -10.17
N LEU A 208 -6.83 -15.60 -10.47
CA LEU A 208 -7.30 -15.94 -11.82
C LEU A 208 -8.80 -15.67 -12.03
N ASN A 209 -9.56 -15.44 -10.95
CA ASN A 209 -11.02 -15.23 -10.98
C ASN A 209 -11.36 -13.73 -10.89
N PHE A 210 -10.95 -12.93 -11.87
CA PHE A 210 -11.30 -11.51 -12.01
C PHE A 210 -12.30 -11.28 -13.12
#